data_0aec82072694dbf2c0e4d0ed9f13182f
#
_entry.id   0aec82072694dbf2c0e4d0ed9f13182f
#
_cell.length_a   1.000
_cell.length_b   1.000
_cell.length_c   1.000
_cell.angle_alpha   90.00
_cell.angle_beta   90.00
_cell.angle_gamma   90.00
#
_symmetry.space_group_name_H-M   'P 1'
#
loop_
_entity.id
_entity.type
_entity.pdbx_description
1 polymer ?
#
loop_
_entity_poly.entity_id
_entity_poly.type
_entity_poly.pdbx_seq_one_letter_code
_entity_poly.pdbx_strand_id
1 'polypeptide(L)'
;MDKIKVLCSKHRVKNLYVFGSLLKDSFHDDSDIDLLVDFSKVDLEEYADNYFDLKEELESIFKRPVDLLEEKGIRNPFLRKQIDLEKQLIYGS
;
A
#
# COMPACT_ATOMS: atom_id res chain seq x y z
N MET A 1 9.01 -5.81 10.54
CA MET A 1 8.69 -6.32 9.19
C MET A 1 7.83 -7.58 9.21
N ASP A 2 7.96 -8.42 10.24
CA ASP A 2 7.16 -9.65 10.31
C ASP A 2 5.66 -9.38 10.37
N LYS A 3 5.26 -8.32 11.08
CA LYS A 3 3.84 -7.93 11.15
C LYS A 3 3.27 -7.60 9.77
N ILE A 4 4.05 -6.95 8.93
CA ILE A 4 3.62 -6.59 7.58
C ILE A 4 3.49 -7.85 6.72
N LYS A 5 4.41 -8.79 6.85
CA LYS A 5 4.33 -10.06 6.10
C LYS A 5 3.08 -10.85 6.46
N VAL A 6 2.80 -10.98 7.76
CA VAL A 6 1.62 -11.69 8.24
C VAL A 6 0.35 -10.99 7.73
N LEU A 7 0.31 -9.68 7.83
CA LEU A 7 -0.82 -8.88 7.40
C LEU A 7 -1.08 -9.03 5.91
N CYS A 8 -0.04 -8.94 5.10
CA CYS A 8 -0.15 -9.08 3.66
C CYS A 8 -0.64 -10.47 3.26
N SER A 9 -0.12 -11.50 3.90
CA SER A 9 -0.55 -12.88 3.66
C SER A 9 -2.03 -13.05 4.02
N LYS A 10 -2.45 -12.51 5.15
CA LYS A 10 -3.83 -12.58 5.63
C LYS A 10 -4.80 -11.90 4.66
N HIS A 11 -4.39 -10.79 4.08
CA HIS A 11 -5.25 -9.99 3.20
C HIS A 11 -5.05 -10.26 1.72
N ARG A 12 -4.36 -11.34 1.38
CA ARG A 12 -4.14 -11.78 0.00
C ARG A 12 -3.42 -10.73 -0.85
N VAL A 13 -2.46 -10.05 -0.24
CA VAL A 13 -1.62 -9.09 -0.94
C VAL A 13 -0.56 -9.84 -1.75
N LYS A 14 -0.48 -9.53 -3.03
CA LYS A 14 0.57 -10.08 -3.90
C LYS A 14 1.84 -9.25 -3.76
N ASN A 15 1.72 -7.94 -3.88
CA ASN A 15 2.83 -7.01 -3.74
C ASN A 15 2.39 -5.77 -2.96
N LEU A 16 3.28 -5.24 -2.15
CA LEU A 16 3.07 -3.98 -1.44
C LEU A 16 4.30 -3.11 -1.62
N TYR A 17 4.07 -1.86 -2.04
CA TYR A 17 5.14 -0.89 -2.29
C TYR A 17 4.91 0.36 -1.46
N VAL A 18 6.00 1.05 -1.13
CA VAL A 18 5.94 2.39 -0.54
C VAL A 18 6.45 3.39 -1.58
N PHE A 19 5.82 4.56 -1.62
CA PHE A 19 6.23 5.63 -2.53
C PHE A 19 5.92 7.00 -1.90
N GLY A 20 6.25 8.07 -2.61
CA GLY A 20 5.89 9.41 -2.19
C GLY A 20 6.71 9.96 -1.05
N SER A 21 6.06 10.64 -0.10
CA SER A 21 6.74 11.43 0.93
C SER A 21 7.64 10.62 1.85
N LEU A 22 7.35 9.34 2.07
CA LEU A 22 8.19 8.48 2.91
C LEU A 22 9.61 8.32 2.34
N LEU A 23 9.76 8.45 1.03
CA LEU A 23 11.04 8.29 0.34
C LEU A 23 11.76 9.62 0.11
N LYS A 24 11.19 10.72 0.58
CA LYS A 24 11.74 12.06 0.37
C LYS A 24 12.26 12.66 1.68
N ASP A 25 13.26 13.52 1.56
CA ASP A 25 13.85 14.21 2.71
C ASP A 25 12.87 15.13 3.44
N SER A 26 11.79 15.51 2.77
CA SER A 26 10.76 16.38 3.33
C SER A 26 9.73 15.64 4.18
N PHE A 27 9.95 14.36 4.47
CA PHE A 27 9.05 13.56 5.30
C PHE A 27 8.96 14.12 6.72
N HIS A 28 7.73 14.27 7.21
CA HIS A 28 7.45 14.74 8.57
C HIS A 28 6.61 13.71 9.33
N ASP A 29 6.62 13.80 10.66
CA ASP A 29 5.91 12.84 11.52
C ASP A 29 4.41 12.81 11.30
N ASP A 30 3.83 13.91 10.84
CA ASP A 30 2.38 14.01 10.57
C ASP A 30 2.02 13.78 9.10
N SER A 31 3.00 13.40 8.28
CA SER A 31 2.75 13.10 6.88
C SER A 31 2.05 11.76 6.70
N ASP A 32 1.16 11.68 5.71
CA ASP A 32 0.54 10.42 5.33
C ASP A 32 1.57 9.49 4.69
N ILE A 33 1.38 8.20 4.89
CA ILE A 33 2.21 7.19 4.25
C ILE A 33 1.51 6.73 2.97
N ASP A 34 2.19 6.88 1.83
CA ASP A 34 1.66 6.48 0.54
C ASP A 34 2.08 5.05 0.23
N LEU A 35 1.11 4.15 0.12
CA LEU A 35 1.34 2.75 -0.20
C LEU A 35 0.59 2.36 -1.46
N LEU A 36 1.20 1.46 -2.22
CA LEU A 36 0.59 0.89 -3.42
C LEU A 36 0.46 -0.62 -3.19
N VAL A 37 -0.76 -1.14 -3.33
CA VAL A 37 -1.03 -2.55 -3.12
C VAL A 37 -1.49 -3.20 -4.41
N ASP A 38 -0.98 -4.41 -4.65
CA ASP A 38 -1.48 -5.30 -5.70
C ASP A 38 -1.99 -6.56 -5.01
N PHE A 39 -3.31 -6.78 -5.08
CA PHE A 39 -3.92 -7.94 -4.48
C PHE A 39 -3.84 -9.16 -5.41
N SER A 40 -3.71 -10.32 -4.80
CA SER A 40 -4.01 -11.58 -5.49
C SER A 40 -5.51 -11.64 -5.72
N LYS A 41 -5.98 -12.75 -6.27
CA LYS A 41 -7.42 -12.90 -6.54
C LYS A 41 -8.23 -12.79 -5.25
N VAL A 42 -9.09 -11.78 -5.18
CA VAL A 42 -10.01 -11.55 -4.06
C VAL A 42 -11.42 -11.46 -4.64
N ASP A 43 -12.36 -12.15 -4.01
CA ASP A 43 -13.76 -12.09 -4.45
C ASP A 43 -14.31 -10.68 -4.30
N LEU A 44 -15.11 -10.25 -5.28
CA LEU A 44 -15.66 -8.91 -5.29
C LEU A 44 -16.47 -8.60 -4.03
N GLU A 45 -17.18 -9.61 -3.51
CA GLU A 45 -17.99 -9.46 -2.30
C GLU A 45 -17.15 -9.15 -1.06
N GLU A 46 -15.91 -9.65 -1.02
CA GLU A 46 -15.00 -9.46 0.11
C GLU A 46 -14.02 -8.32 -0.10
N TYR A 47 -13.97 -7.78 -1.31
CA TYR A 47 -12.92 -6.83 -1.69
C TYR A 47 -12.91 -5.60 -0.80
N ALA A 48 -14.05 -4.95 -0.60
CA ALA A 48 -14.10 -3.71 0.16
C ALA A 48 -13.68 -3.92 1.62
N ASP A 49 -14.19 -4.97 2.24
CA ASP A 49 -13.84 -5.28 3.62
C ASP A 49 -12.35 -5.60 3.76
N ASN A 50 -11.83 -6.39 2.81
CA ASN A 50 -10.42 -6.76 2.80
C ASN A 50 -9.52 -5.52 2.64
N TYR A 51 -9.90 -4.60 1.77
CA TYR A 51 -9.17 -3.36 1.53
C TYR A 51 -9.15 -2.47 2.77
N PHE A 52 -10.32 -2.21 3.35
CA PHE A 52 -10.41 -1.33 4.50
C PHE A 52 -9.77 -1.92 5.76
N ASP A 53 -9.91 -3.23 5.96
CA ASP A 53 -9.24 -3.90 7.08
C ASP A 53 -7.72 -3.81 6.94
N LEU A 54 -7.20 -4.03 5.73
CA LEU A 54 -5.77 -3.89 5.47
C LEU A 54 -5.29 -2.48 5.76
N LYS A 55 -6.01 -1.48 5.25
CA LYS A 55 -5.67 -0.08 5.45
C LYS A 55 -5.64 0.26 6.94
N GLU A 56 -6.67 -0.14 7.68
CA GLU A 56 -6.78 0.15 9.10
C GLU A 56 -5.64 -0.51 9.89
N GLU A 57 -5.32 -1.76 9.58
CA GLU A 57 -4.23 -2.45 10.25
C GLU A 57 -2.87 -1.84 9.92
N LEU A 58 -2.67 -1.39 8.68
CA LEU A 58 -1.44 -0.68 8.30
C LEU A 58 -1.32 0.64 9.05
N GLU A 59 -2.42 1.38 9.18
CA GLU A 59 -2.42 2.61 9.98
C GLU A 59 -2.07 2.35 11.43
N SER A 60 -2.52 1.23 11.97
CA SER A 60 -2.18 0.82 13.33
C SER A 60 -0.68 0.51 13.48
N ILE A 61 -0.10 -0.18 12.50
CA ILE A 61 1.32 -0.53 12.51
C ILE A 61 2.20 0.72 12.41
N PHE A 62 1.90 1.58 11.45
CA PHE A 62 2.70 2.80 11.22
C PHE A 62 2.36 3.93 12.18
N LYS A 63 1.19 3.85 12.85
CA LYS A 63 0.68 4.89 13.74
C LYS A 63 0.51 6.23 13.01
N ARG A 64 0.07 6.16 11.75
CA ARG A 64 -0.15 7.31 10.87
C ARG A 64 -1.24 7.01 9.87
N PRO A 65 -1.88 8.05 9.34
CA PRO A 65 -2.78 7.83 8.20
C PRO A 65 -2.03 7.20 7.03
N VAL A 66 -2.69 6.26 6.38
CA VAL A 66 -2.14 5.57 5.21
C VAL A 66 -3.04 5.87 4.01
N ASP A 67 -2.42 6.33 2.93
CA ASP A 67 -3.07 6.46 1.64
C ASP A 67 -2.77 5.19 0.85
N LEU A 68 -3.74 4.28 0.81
CA LEU A 68 -3.56 2.97 0.19
C LEU A 68 -4.18 2.97 -1.20
N LEU A 69 -3.32 2.99 -2.21
CA LEU A 69 -3.75 2.95 -3.60
C LEU A 69 -3.66 1.53 -4.14
N GLU A 70 -4.63 1.14 -4.95
CA GLU A 70 -4.58 -0.15 -5.61
C GLU A 70 -3.92 0.00 -6.98
N GLU A 71 -2.95 -0.86 -7.29
CA GLU A 71 -2.21 -0.79 -8.54
C GLU A 71 -3.12 -0.87 -9.76
N LYS A 72 -4.10 -1.77 -9.72
CA LYS A 72 -5.03 -1.96 -10.84
C LYS A 72 -5.97 -0.78 -11.04
N GLY A 73 -6.12 0.07 -10.03
CA GLY A 73 -6.96 1.26 -10.11
C GLY A 73 -6.28 2.48 -10.69
N ILE A 74 -4.97 2.44 -10.89
CA ILE A 74 -4.23 3.57 -11.43
C ILE A 74 -4.39 3.59 -12.95
N ARG A 75 -5.10 4.60 -13.45
CA ARG A 75 -5.36 4.73 -14.89
C ARG A 75 -4.62 5.90 -15.53
N ASN A 76 -4.19 6.88 -14.73
CA ASN A 76 -3.44 8.02 -15.24
C ASN A 76 -2.02 7.59 -15.58
N PRO A 77 -1.60 7.67 -16.86
CA PRO A 77 -0.28 7.19 -17.27
C PRO A 77 0.87 7.98 -16.67
N PHE A 78 0.68 9.27 -16.41
CA PHE A 78 1.72 10.08 -15.80
C PHE A 78 1.93 9.71 -14.34
N LEU A 79 0.84 9.52 -13.61
CA LEU A 79 0.90 9.10 -12.21
C LEU A 79 1.53 7.70 -12.10
N ARG A 80 1.12 6.77 -12.96
CA ARG A 80 1.67 5.42 -12.96
C ARG A 80 3.17 5.42 -13.21
N LYS A 81 3.61 6.20 -14.18
CA LYS A 81 5.04 6.31 -14.50
C LYS A 81 5.82 6.86 -13.31
N GLN A 82 5.29 7.90 -12.67
CA GLN A 82 5.95 8.51 -11.53
C GLN A 82 6.04 7.53 -10.35
N ILE A 83 4.96 6.83 -10.07
CA ILE A 83 4.93 5.82 -9.00
C ILE A 83 5.94 4.71 -9.32
N ASP A 84 5.96 4.21 -10.55
CA ASP A 84 6.88 3.14 -10.95
C ASP A 84 8.34 3.54 -10.78
N LEU A 85 8.66 4.83 -10.96
CA LEU A 85 10.01 5.32 -10.78
C LEU A 85 10.40 5.46 -9.31
N GLU A 86 9.45 5.74 -8.43
CA GLU A 86 9.69 6.04 -7.02
C GLU A 86 9.42 4.87 -6.08
N LYS A 87 8.55 3.94 -6.45
CA LYS A 87 8.10 2.90 -5.54
C LYS A 87 9.22 1.96 -5.12
N GLN A 88 9.15 1.50 -3.88
CA GLN A 88 10.06 0.48 -3.35
C GLN A 88 9.24 -0.67 -2.80
N LEU A 89 9.65 -1.89 -3.11
CA LEU A 89 8.94 -3.11 -2.69
C LEU A 89 9.13 -3.34 -1.19
N ILE A 90 8.02 -3.50 -0.48
CA ILE A 90 8.02 -3.88 0.93
C ILE A 90 7.74 -5.38 1.06
N TYR A 91 6.79 -5.89 0.28
CA TYR A 91 6.35 -7.28 0.34
C TYR A 91 6.05 -7.80 -1.06
N GLY A 92 6.44 -9.05 -1.31
CA GLY A 92 6.19 -9.71 -2.58
C GLY A 92 7.48 -10.01 -3.33
N SER A 93 7.34 -10.26 -4.61
CA SER A 93 8.48 -10.63 -5.46
C SER A 93 8.53 -9.77 -6.72
#